data_4991dc1c0b3e5404bafc7a366d1ebe51
#
_entry.id   4991dc1c0b3e5404bafc7a366d1ebe51
#
_cell.length_a   1.000
_cell.length_b   1.000
_cell.length_c   1.000
_cell.angle_alpha   90.00
_cell.angle_beta   90.00
_cell.angle_gamma   90.00
#
_symmetry.space_group_name_H-M   'P 1'
#
loop_
_entity.id
_entity.type
_entity.pdbx_description
1 polymer ?
#
loop_
_entity_poly.entity_id
_entity_poly.type
_entity_poly.pdbx_seq_one_letter_code
_entity_poly.pdbx_strand_id
1 'polypeptide(L)'
;MKTMTLRAAFSAALGAVCLFVAALASAAEQVQITDPYIELHTGPGRGFPVFFVAPREQWIGIELRHTDWFKVRTADDKVGWVHRKQLESTLTAAGDKKTFRDMVLDDYLSRRIQMGAAWGQFKSEPMLKLWTSYRLSETLSVEGTLGQVQGLFSGTDFWHANVVSEPWSDQRISPFFSIGLGKFKNIPNPSLVGAAPTDAQLANASFGVRYYLTERFVLRSDYSFYTAFVADTRSLEYRAVTAGISFFF
;
A
#
# COMPACT_ATOMS: atom_id res chain seq x y z
N MET A 1 7.01 -21.37 49.23
CA MET A 1 7.24 -19.92 49.22
C MET A 1 7.85 -19.35 47.90
N LYS A 2 7.93 -20.11 46.81
CA LYS A 2 8.53 -19.63 45.51
C LYS A 2 7.52 -19.19 44.43
N THR A 3 6.23 -19.37 44.64
CA THR A 3 5.19 -19.06 43.64
C THR A 3 4.60 -17.64 43.76
N MET A 4 4.85 -16.96 44.87
CA MET A 4 4.32 -15.62 45.13
C MET A 4 5.12 -14.50 44.49
N THR A 5 6.41 -14.70 44.25
CA THR A 5 7.32 -13.71 43.62
C THR A 5 7.12 -13.59 42.12
N LEU A 6 6.72 -14.67 41.46
CA LEU A 6 6.51 -14.67 39.99
C LEU A 6 5.24 -13.89 39.57
N ARG A 7 4.18 -13.96 40.38
CA ARG A 7 2.94 -13.19 40.14
C ARG A 7 3.10 -11.69 40.35
N ALA A 8 3.89 -11.30 41.35
CA ALA A 8 4.18 -9.89 41.61
C ALA A 8 5.03 -9.27 40.48
N ALA A 9 6.02 -10.00 39.92
CA ALA A 9 6.84 -9.57 38.80
C ALA A 9 6.02 -9.43 37.50
N PHE A 10 5.07 -10.34 37.26
CA PHE A 10 4.19 -10.29 36.08
C PHE A 10 3.20 -9.11 36.14
N SER A 11 2.66 -8.81 37.31
CA SER A 11 1.75 -7.68 37.54
C SER A 11 2.49 -6.33 37.39
N ALA A 12 3.75 -6.23 37.84
CA ALA A 12 4.57 -5.05 37.69
C ALA A 12 4.99 -4.79 36.23
N ALA A 13 5.30 -5.87 35.49
CA ALA A 13 5.62 -5.76 34.05
C ALA A 13 4.39 -5.35 33.20
N LEU A 14 3.22 -5.88 33.53
CA LEU A 14 1.98 -5.51 32.84
C LEU A 14 1.58 -4.05 33.13
N GLY A 15 1.77 -3.58 34.36
CA GLY A 15 1.56 -2.19 34.74
C GLY A 15 2.52 -1.21 34.06
N ALA A 16 3.76 -1.59 33.87
CA ALA A 16 4.76 -0.78 33.15
C ALA A 16 4.47 -0.69 31.65
N VAL A 17 3.99 -1.75 31.03
CA VAL A 17 3.56 -1.75 29.61
C VAL A 17 2.32 -0.88 29.40
N CYS A 18 1.34 -0.91 30.30
CA CYS A 18 0.17 -0.03 30.24
C CYS A 18 0.52 1.45 30.42
N LEU A 19 1.49 1.78 31.27
CA LEU A 19 1.98 3.15 31.45
C LEU A 19 2.78 3.66 30.22
N PHE A 20 3.48 2.77 29.51
CA PHE A 20 4.22 3.14 28.31
C PHE A 20 3.29 3.40 27.10
N VAL A 21 2.17 2.68 27.02
CA VAL A 21 1.15 2.89 25.95
C VAL A 21 0.37 4.20 26.17
N ALA A 22 0.20 4.65 27.40
CA ALA A 22 -0.47 5.91 27.70
C ALA A 22 0.38 7.18 27.37
N ALA A 23 1.70 7.03 27.17
CA ALA A 23 2.61 8.13 26.86
C ALA A 23 2.67 8.48 25.37
N LEU A 24 1.99 7.76 24.49
CA LEU A 24 1.77 8.10 23.08
C LEU A 24 0.53 9.02 22.94
N ALA A 25 0.41 10.03 23.80
CA ALA A 25 -0.47 11.15 23.51
C ALA A 25 0.07 11.83 22.24
N SER A 26 -0.65 11.67 21.13
CA SER A 26 -0.35 12.33 19.86
C SER A 26 -0.23 13.82 20.13
N ALA A 27 0.98 14.33 20.14
CA ALA A 27 1.19 15.77 20.23
C ALA A 27 0.53 16.37 18.98
N ALA A 28 -0.52 17.19 19.16
CA ALA A 28 -1.17 17.88 18.06
C ALA A 28 -0.11 18.66 17.29
N GLU A 29 0.04 18.35 16.01
CA GLU A 29 1.03 19.01 15.17
C GLU A 29 0.68 20.48 15.03
N GLN A 30 1.58 21.36 15.46
CA GLN A 30 1.38 22.82 15.43
C GLN A 30 1.96 23.39 14.14
N VAL A 31 1.17 24.23 13.47
CA VAL A 31 1.56 24.97 12.27
C VAL A 31 1.17 26.44 12.40
N GLN A 32 1.95 27.34 11.77
CA GLN A 32 1.68 28.77 11.77
C GLN A 32 1.02 29.20 10.45
N ILE A 33 0.01 30.01 10.53
CA ILE A 33 -0.74 30.57 9.39
C ILE A 33 0.12 31.62 8.68
N THR A 34 0.40 31.44 7.39
CA THR A 34 1.14 32.40 6.55
C THR A 34 0.22 33.20 5.63
N ASP A 35 -0.92 32.66 5.25
CA ASP A 35 -1.94 33.37 4.51
C ASP A 35 -2.54 34.51 5.34
N PRO A 36 -3.17 35.54 4.74
CA PRO A 36 -3.79 36.63 5.46
C PRO A 36 -4.80 36.14 6.50
N TYR A 37 -5.49 35.04 6.21
CA TYR A 37 -6.42 34.38 7.13
C TYR A 37 -6.72 32.96 6.65
N ILE A 38 -7.24 32.10 7.53
CA ILE A 38 -7.87 30.82 7.20
C ILE A 38 -9.30 30.80 7.76
N GLU A 39 -10.20 30.10 7.06
CA GLU A 39 -11.59 29.96 7.39
C GLU A 39 -11.86 28.64 8.11
N LEU A 40 -12.47 28.73 9.31
CA LEU A 40 -12.88 27.58 10.08
C LEU A 40 -14.36 27.28 9.83
N HIS A 41 -14.66 26.13 9.29
CA HIS A 41 -16.01 25.64 9.05
C HIS A 41 -16.51 24.78 10.22
N THR A 42 -17.84 24.71 10.38
CA THR A 42 -18.45 23.87 11.42
C THR A 42 -18.38 22.39 11.16
N GLY A 43 -18.04 21.98 9.94
CA GLY A 43 -17.92 20.56 9.53
C GLY A 43 -17.00 20.36 8.32
N PRO A 44 -16.65 19.10 8.00
CA PRO A 44 -15.69 18.75 6.96
C PRO A 44 -16.32 18.78 5.56
N GLY A 45 -16.60 19.98 5.04
CA GLY A 45 -17.15 20.14 3.70
C GLY A 45 -17.48 21.59 3.36
N ARG A 46 -17.49 21.91 2.07
CA ARG A 46 -17.78 23.28 1.58
C ARG A 46 -19.21 23.77 1.86
N GLY A 47 -20.13 22.84 2.13
CA GLY A 47 -21.51 23.17 2.48
C GLY A 47 -21.71 23.57 3.95
N PHE A 48 -20.69 23.40 4.80
CA PHE A 48 -20.75 23.83 6.19
C PHE A 48 -20.37 25.30 6.31
N PRO A 49 -21.10 26.09 7.10
CA PRO A 49 -20.85 27.53 7.24
C PRO A 49 -19.51 27.80 7.94
N VAL A 50 -18.86 28.88 7.51
CA VAL A 50 -17.71 29.47 8.20
C VAL A 50 -18.21 30.14 9.46
N PHE A 51 -17.64 29.82 10.61
CA PHE A 51 -18.02 30.42 11.90
C PHE A 51 -16.89 31.22 12.54
N PHE A 52 -15.67 31.02 12.11
CA PHE A 52 -14.49 31.71 12.63
C PHE A 52 -13.44 31.91 11.55
N VAL A 53 -12.71 33.00 11.62
CA VAL A 53 -11.60 33.33 10.73
C VAL A 53 -10.35 33.54 11.59
N ALA A 54 -9.34 32.72 11.41
CA ALA A 54 -8.07 32.82 12.11
C ALA A 54 -7.10 33.69 11.32
N PRO A 55 -6.52 34.75 11.94
CA PRO A 55 -5.64 35.70 11.27
C PRO A 55 -4.25 35.10 11.03
N ARG A 56 -3.47 35.79 10.21
CA ARG A 56 -2.06 35.49 9.93
C ARG A 56 -1.24 35.44 11.22
N GLU A 57 -0.18 34.61 11.19
CA GLU A 57 0.79 34.40 12.28
C GLU A 57 0.24 33.65 13.50
N GLN A 58 -1.06 33.34 13.52
CA GLN A 58 -1.64 32.54 14.60
C GLN A 58 -1.17 31.08 14.48
N TRP A 59 -0.86 30.45 15.62
CA TRP A 59 -0.57 29.02 15.71
C TRP A 59 -1.86 28.23 15.84
N ILE A 60 -1.93 27.13 15.09
CA ILE A 60 -3.04 26.18 15.12
C ILE A 60 -2.50 24.78 15.30
N GLY A 61 -3.20 23.97 16.10
CA GLY A 61 -2.93 22.56 16.28
C GLY A 61 -3.81 21.72 15.35
N ILE A 62 -3.22 20.81 14.57
CA ILE A 62 -3.97 19.87 13.75
C ILE A 62 -4.31 18.66 14.61
N GLU A 63 -5.62 18.39 14.81
CA GLU A 63 -6.09 17.28 15.66
C GLU A 63 -6.48 16.04 14.85
N LEU A 64 -7.19 16.24 13.73
CA LEU A 64 -7.78 15.16 12.96
C LEU A 64 -7.85 15.53 11.48
N ARG A 65 -7.73 14.55 10.62
CA ARG A 65 -7.95 14.68 9.18
C ARG A 65 -9.17 13.86 8.74
N HIS A 66 -9.99 14.46 7.89
CA HIS A 66 -11.10 13.78 7.22
C HIS A 66 -11.16 14.19 5.76
N THR A 67 -10.69 13.34 4.86
CA THR A 67 -10.53 13.64 3.42
C THR A 67 -9.62 14.87 3.18
N ASP A 68 -10.09 15.89 2.51
CA ASP A 68 -9.38 17.16 2.27
C ASP A 68 -9.67 18.22 3.36
N TRP A 69 -10.24 17.83 4.49
CA TRP A 69 -10.57 18.71 5.59
C TRP A 69 -9.81 18.30 6.85
N PHE A 70 -9.29 19.30 7.54
CA PHE A 70 -8.55 19.13 8.77
C PHE A 70 -9.28 19.79 9.94
N LYS A 71 -9.47 19.04 11.00
CA LYS A 71 -9.94 19.58 12.26
C LYS A 71 -8.77 20.24 12.96
N VAL A 72 -8.88 21.53 13.16
CA VAL A 72 -7.83 22.34 13.78
C VAL A 72 -8.35 23.00 15.04
N ARG A 73 -7.43 23.24 15.97
CA ARG A 73 -7.65 24.02 17.19
C ARG A 73 -6.78 25.26 17.14
N THR A 74 -7.38 26.42 17.29
CA THR A 74 -6.67 27.71 17.39
C THR A 74 -6.13 27.95 18.80
N ALA A 75 -5.23 28.89 18.96
CA ALA A 75 -4.73 29.33 20.28
C ALA A 75 -5.85 29.81 21.23
N ASP A 76 -6.95 30.33 20.67
CA ASP A 76 -8.14 30.76 21.40
C ASP A 76 -9.12 29.61 21.69
N ASP A 77 -8.67 28.38 21.59
CA ASP A 77 -9.46 27.16 21.84
C ASP A 77 -10.69 26.98 20.91
N LYS A 78 -10.70 27.66 19.76
CA LYS A 78 -11.73 27.49 18.73
C LYS A 78 -11.39 26.25 17.92
N VAL A 79 -12.35 25.33 17.82
CA VAL A 79 -12.20 24.07 17.08
C VAL A 79 -13.08 24.10 15.84
N GLY A 80 -12.49 23.92 14.66
CA GLY A 80 -13.22 23.94 13.41
C GLY A 80 -12.50 23.15 12.31
N TRP A 81 -13.09 23.14 11.12
CA TRP A 81 -12.58 22.43 9.97
C TRP A 81 -12.03 23.40 8.93
N VAL A 82 -10.82 23.12 8.45
CA VAL A 82 -10.11 23.92 7.44
C VAL A 82 -9.81 23.05 6.24
N HIS A 83 -9.96 23.58 5.05
CA HIS A 83 -9.66 22.84 3.83
C HIS A 83 -8.14 22.73 3.62
N ARG A 84 -7.67 21.57 3.13
CA ARG A 84 -6.26 21.26 2.86
C ARG A 84 -5.50 22.39 2.15
N LYS A 85 -6.09 22.96 1.10
CA LYS A 85 -5.46 24.03 0.31
C LYS A 85 -5.07 25.26 1.13
N GLN A 86 -5.84 25.62 2.16
CA GLN A 86 -5.51 26.74 3.05
C GLN A 86 -4.38 26.36 4.03
N LEU A 87 -4.27 25.09 4.39
CA LEU A 87 -3.20 24.61 5.27
C LEU A 87 -1.87 24.37 4.52
N GLU A 88 -1.89 24.15 3.21
CA GLU A 88 -0.67 23.97 2.40
C GLU A 88 0.23 25.23 2.37
N SER A 89 -0.34 26.38 2.67
CA SER A 89 0.42 27.63 2.82
C SER A 89 0.92 27.90 4.24
N THR A 90 0.66 26.99 5.21
CA THR A 90 1.14 27.14 6.59
C THR A 90 2.61 26.68 6.73
N LEU A 91 3.30 27.18 7.77
CA LEU A 91 4.65 26.80 8.13
C LEU A 91 4.67 25.92 9.37
N THR A 92 5.56 24.93 9.39
CA THR A 92 5.87 24.15 10.58
C THR A 92 6.68 24.99 11.58
N ALA A 93 6.83 24.51 12.82
CA ALA A 93 7.69 25.14 13.81
C ALA A 93 9.17 25.27 13.36
N ALA A 94 9.61 24.46 12.39
CA ALA A 94 10.95 24.55 11.77
C ALA A 94 11.03 25.60 10.64
N GLY A 95 9.92 26.24 10.27
CA GLY A 95 9.84 27.25 9.20
C GLY A 95 9.68 26.65 7.80
N ASP A 96 9.49 25.35 7.68
CA ASP A 96 9.27 24.67 6.40
C ASP A 96 7.78 24.71 6.02
N LYS A 97 7.48 24.77 4.72
CA LYS A 97 6.09 24.66 4.24
C LYS A 97 5.52 23.28 4.56
N LYS A 98 4.32 23.28 5.15
CA LYS A 98 3.61 22.05 5.41
C LYS A 98 3.11 21.43 4.11
N THR A 99 3.59 20.23 3.79
CA THR A 99 3.10 19.45 2.66
C THR A 99 2.15 18.37 3.15
N PHE A 100 0.92 18.41 2.67
CA PHE A 100 -0.09 17.39 2.97
C PHE A 100 -0.14 16.40 1.82
N ARG A 101 0.29 15.16 2.07
CA ARG A 101 0.16 14.06 1.11
C ARG A 101 -1.33 13.71 0.89
N ASP A 102 -1.65 13.19 -0.26
CA ASP A 102 -3.00 12.73 -0.55
C ASP A 102 -3.38 11.58 0.40
N MET A 103 -4.55 11.66 1.03
CA MET A 103 -4.97 10.72 2.08
C MET A 103 -5.01 9.26 1.60
N VAL A 104 -5.40 9.07 0.34
CA VAL A 104 -5.40 7.75 -0.29
C VAL A 104 -4.02 7.12 -0.29
N LEU A 105 -2.98 7.93 -0.47
CA LEU A 105 -1.58 7.49 -0.53
C LEU A 105 -0.96 7.31 0.85
N ASP A 106 -1.28 8.18 1.82
CA ASP A 106 -0.78 8.05 3.20
C ASP A 106 -1.28 6.75 3.87
N ASP A 107 -2.56 6.44 3.71
CA ASP A 107 -3.14 5.18 4.21
C ASP A 107 -2.53 3.95 3.50
N TYR A 108 -2.26 4.07 2.21
CA TYR A 108 -1.57 3.05 1.44
C TYR A 108 -0.14 2.81 1.96
N LEU A 109 0.63 3.87 2.22
CA LEU A 109 2.01 3.76 2.70
C LEU A 109 2.09 3.22 4.14
N SER A 110 1.07 3.44 4.96
CA SER A 110 0.99 2.92 6.34
C SER A 110 0.71 1.42 6.40
N ARG A 111 0.01 0.86 5.42
CA ARG A 111 -0.39 -0.55 5.37
C ARG A 111 0.69 -1.39 4.69
N ARG A 112 1.09 -2.47 5.34
CA ARG A 112 2.22 -3.29 4.89
C ARG A 112 1.82 -4.49 4.06
N ILE A 113 0.60 -4.99 4.22
CA ILE A 113 0.14 -6.21 3.55
C ILE A 113 -0.86 -5.85 2.46
N GLN A 114 -0.62 -6.33 1.28
CA GLN A 114 -1.50 -6.21 0.13
C GLN A 114 -1.80 -7.60 -0.44
N MET A 115 -3.05 -7.86 -0.78
CA MET A 115 -3.47 -9.07 -1.47
C MET A 115 -4.29 -8.72 -2.70
N GLY A 116 -4.16 -9.51 -3.76
CA GLY A 116 -4.90 -9.24 -4.99
C GLY A 116 -5.05 -10.44 -5.88
N ALA A 117 -5.93 -10.26 -6.86
CA ALA A 117 -6.19 -11.19 -7.92
C ALA A 117 -6.18 -10.48 -9.27
N ALA A 118 -5.64 -11.11 -10.29
CA ALA A 118 -5.64 -10.63 -11.66
C ALA A 118 -6.03 -11.73 -12.60
N TRP A 119 -6.65 -11.32 -13.67
CA TRP A 119 -6.94 -12.17 -14.81
C TRP A 119 -6.27 -11.60 -16.06
N GLY A 120 -5.91 -12.49 -17.00
CA GLY A 120 -5.26 -12.06 -18.22
C GLY A 120 -4.95 -13.21 -19.15
N GLN A 121 -3.92 -13.01 -19.95
CA GLN A 121 -3.49 -13.96 -20.96
C GLN A 121 -2.01 -14.30 -20.77
N PHE A 122 -1.71 -15.59 -20.79
CA PHE A 122 -0.37 -16.16 -20.80
C PHE A 122 -0.15 -16.82 -22.17
N LYS A 123 0.68 -16.22 -23.02
CA LYS A 123 0.89 -16.57 -24.44
C LYS A 123 -0.40 -16.50 -25.23
N SER A 124 -1.46 -16.86 -25.10
CA SER A 124 -2.79 -16.75 -25.73
C SER A 124 -3.84 -17.53 -24.94
N GLU A 125 -3.44 -18.09 -23.82
CA GLU A 125 -4.31 -18.89 -22.96
C GLU A 125 -4.74 -18.07 -21.73
N PRO A 126 -5.97 -18.27 -21.23
CA PRO A 126 -6.47 -17.55 -20.07
C PRO A 126 -5.65 -17.92 -18.82
N MET A 127 -5.31 -16.91 -18.03
CA MET A 127 -4.53 -17.02 -16.81
C MET A 127 -5.24 -16.33 -15.65
N LEU A 128 -5.27 -17.00 -14.51
CA LEU A 128 -5.60 -16.42 -13.21
C LEU A 128 -4.32 -16.29 -12.39
N LYS A 129 -4.14 -15.13 -11.75
CA LYS A 129 -3.02 -14.83 -10.88
C LYS A 129 -3.52 -14.33 -9.53
N LEU A 130 -3.01 -14.90 -8.44
CA LEU A 130 -3.22 -14.43 -7.08
C LEU A 130 -1.87 -14.01 -6.52
N TRP A 131 -1.83 -12.90 -5.77
CA TRP A 131 -0.61 -12.48 -5.12
C TRP A 131 -0.86 -11.91 -3.73
N THR A 132 0.17 -12.01 -2.92
CA THR A 132 0.28 -11.29 -1.66
C THR A 132 1.63 -10.59 -1.62
N SER A 133 1.65 -9.36 -1.15
CA SER A 133 2.89 -8.61 -1.01
C SER A 133 3.03 -8.01 0.38
N TYR A 134 4.28 -7.92 0.82
CA TYR A 134 4.68 -7.28 2.06
C TYR A 134 5.61 -6.11 1.73
N ARG A 135 5.23 -4.91 2.18
CA ARG A 135 6.00 -3.69 1.97
C ARG A 135 7.15 -3.61 2.95
N LEU A 136 8.37 -3.50 2.42
CA LEU A 136 9.59 -3.32 3.19
C LEU A 136 9.91 -1.84 3.42
N SER A 137 9.69 -1.02 2.39
CA SER A 137 9.88 0.43 2.42
C SER A 137 8.81 1.12 1.55
N GLU A 138 8.84 2.43 1.46
CA GLU A 138 7.93 3.20 0.60
C GLU A 138 8.00 2.79 -0.87
N THR A 139 9.18 2.37 -1.34
CA THR A 139 9.44 2.04 -2.75
C THR A 139 9.72 0.57 -3.02
N LEU A 140 9.83 -0.26 -1.97
CA LEU A 140 10.26 -1.65 -2.10
C LEU A 140 9.31 -2.60 -1.38
N SER A 141 8.92 -3.68 -2.05
CA SER A 141 8.10 -4.76 -1.48
C SER A 141 8.55 -6.14 -1.96
N VAL A 142 8.20 -7.17 -1.18
CA VAL A 142 8.34 -8.58 -1.57
C VAL A 142 6.96 -9.12 -1.86
N GLU A 143 6.83 -9.85 -2.96
CA GLU A 143 5.56 -10.38 -3.45
C GLU A 143 5.66 -11.88 -3.71
N GLY A 144 4.73 -12.66 -3.16
CA GLY A 144 4.50 -14.04 -3.51
C GLY A 144 3.32 -14.16 -4.46
N THR A 145 3.50 -14.87 -5.57
CA THR A 145 2.49 -15.02 -6.62
C THR A 145 2.22 -16.49 -6.89
N LEU A 146 0.94 -16.82 -7.06
CA LEU A 146 0.44 -18.10 -7.57
C LEU A 146 -0.27 -17.82 -8.89
N GLY A 147 0.05 -18.59 -9.93
CA GLY A 147 -0.58 -18.45 -11.23
C GLY A 147 -1.07 -19.79 -11.75
N GLN A 148 -2.23 -19.76 -12.39
CA GLN A 148 -2.82 -20.90 -13.08
C GLN A 148 -3.21 -20.50 -14.49
N VAL A 149 -2.76 -21.27 -15.47
CA VAL A 149 -3.07 -21.11 -16.89
C VAL A 149 -3.88 -22.32 -17.34
N GLN A 150 -4.97 -22.07 -18.00
CA GLN A 150 -5.85 -23.12 -18.53
C GLN A 150 -5.78 -23.12 -20.05
N GLY A 151 -4.89 -23.97 -20.60
CA GLY A 151 -4.81 -24.22 -22.04
C GLY A 151 -5.64 -25.38 -22.49
N LEU A 152 -5.89 -25.45 -23.80
CA LEU A 152 -6.64 -26.55 -24.43
C LEU A 152 -5.89 -27.88 -24.32
N PHE A 153 -4.56 -27.86 -24.42
CA PHE A 153 -3.72 -29.05 -24.47
C PHE A 153 -2.96 -29.32 -23.17
N SER A 154 -2.91 -28.33 -22.27
CA SER A 154 -2.21 -28.45 -20.99
C SER A 154 -2.70 -27.45 -19.98
N GLY A 155 -2.67 -27.82 -18.69
CA GLY A 155 -2.75 -26.90 -17.57
C GLY A 155 -1.35 -26.50 -17.11
N THR A 156 -1.16 -25.25 -16.73
CA THR A 156 0.11 -24.80 -16.18
C THR A 156 -0.13 -24.13 -14.84
N ASP A 157 0.55 -24.63 -13.82
CA ASP A 157 0.57 -24.04 -12.49
C ASP A 157 1.99 -23.50 -12.23
N PHE A 158 2.09 -22.32 -11.65
CA PHE A 158 3.37 -21.75 -11.26
C PHE A 158 3.26 -20.92 -10.00
N TRP A 159 4.38 -20.80 -9.33
CA TRP A 159 4.53 -19.86 -8.24
C TRP A 159 5.89 -19.17 -8.34
N HIS A 160 5.95 -17.93 -7.89
CA HIS A 160 7.21 -17.21 -7.81
C HIS A 160 7.20 -16.19 -6.67
N ALA A 161 8.38 -15.88 -6.15
CA ALA A 161 8.63 -14.82 -5.23
C ALA A 161 9.37 -13.69 -5.96
N ASN A 162 8.90 -12.46 -5.81
CA ASN A 162 9.43 -11.29 -6.49
C ASN A 162 9.88 -10.23 -5.50
N VAL A 163 10.89 -9.48 -5.90
CA VAL A 163 11.16 -8.15 -5.36
C VAL A 163 10.51 -7.14 -6.31
N VAL A 164 9.69 -6.26 -5.76
CA VAL A 164 8.95 -5.25 -6.51
C VAL A 164 9.45 -3.87 -6.10
N SER A 165 9.83 -3.07 -7.08
CA SER A 165 10.23 -1.68 -6.92
C SER A 165 9.18 -0.75 -7.51
N GLU A 166 8.74 0.23 -6.72
CA GLU A 166 7.73 1.23 -7.05
C GLU A 166 8.29 2.64 -6.77
N PRO A 167 9.08 3.22 -7.70
CA PRO A 167 9.82 4.45 -7.46
C PRO A 167 8.95 5.67 -7.19
N TRP A 168 7.73 5.70 -7.71
CA TRP A 168 6.77 6.81 -7.57
C TRP A 168 5.54 6.38 -6.76
N SER A 169 5.77 5.73 -5.63
CA SER A 169 4.71 5.24 -4.73
C SER A 169 3.85 6.36 -4.11
N ASP A 170 4.30 7.60 -4.19
CA ASP A 170 3.62 8.81 -3.73
C ASP A 170 2.60 9.38 -4.73
N GLN A 171 2.48 8.77 -5.92
CA GLN A 171 1.58 9.20 -6.97
C GLN A 171 0.36 8.27 -7.09
N ARG A 172 -0.77 8.85 -7.51
CA ARG A 172 -2.00 8.09 -7.74
C ARG A 172 -1.88 7.05 -8.86
N ILE A 173 -1.02 7.32 -9.84
CA ILE A 173 -0.62 6.38 -10.89
C ILE A 173 0.85 6.08 -10.63
N SER A 174 1.14 4.85 -10.25
CA SER A 174 2.48 4.43 -9.86
C SER A 174 2.96 3.29 -10.74
N PRO A 175 3.95 3.51 -11.61
CA PRO A 175 4.62 2.43 -12.31
C PRO A 175 5.48 1.61 -11.37
N PHE A 176 5.57 0.32 -11.63
CA PHE A 176 6.39 -0.60 -10.87
C PHE A 176 7.14 -1.58 -11.77
N PHE A 177 8.23 -2.11 -11.23
CA PHE A 177 9.04 -3.16 -11.84
C PHE A 177 9.20 -4.31 -10.83
N SER A 178 9.26 -5.53 -11.32
CA SER A 178 9.56 -6.67 -10.46
C SER A 178 10.45 -7.70 -11.14
N ILE A 179 11.24 -8.37 -10.32
CA ILE A 179 12.04 -9.54 -10.73
C ILE A 179 11.88 -10.61 -9.67
N GLY A 180 11.88 -11.87 -10.10
CA GLY A 180 11.70 -12.97 -9.18
C GLY A 180 12.06 -14.33 -9.74
N LEU A 181 12.01 -15.30 -8.84
CA LEU A 181 12.29 -16.70 -9.11
C LEU A 181 11.18 -17.59 -8.54
N GLY A 182 10.98 -18.76 -9.15
CA GLY A 182 9.95 -19.67 -8.71
C GLY A 182 10.03 -21.03 -9.39
N LYS A 183 8.88 -21.68 -9.47
CA LYS A 183 8.72 -22.97 -10.16
C LYS A 183 7.54 -22.93 -11.10
N PHE A 184 7.68 -23.67 -12.17
CA PHE A 184 6.71 -23.81 -13.24
C PHE A 184 6.43 -25.30 -13.42
N LYS A 185 5.16 -25.68 -13.46
CA LYS A 185 4.71 -27.03 -13.68
C LYS A 185 3.68 -27.05 -14.80
N ASN A 186 4.02 -27.71 -15.90
CA ASN A 186 3.10 -27.92 -17.00
C ASN A 186 2.59 -29.37 -16.99
N ILE A 187 1.27 -29.52 -16.98
CA ILE A 187 0.57 -30.80 -16.95
C ILE A 187 -0.17 -30.95 -18.27
N PRO A 188 0.37 -31.74 -19.23
CA PRO A 188 -0.31 -32.02 -20.48
C PRO A 188 -1.62 -32.77 -20.24
N ASN A 189 -2.64 -32.50 -21.09
CA ASN A 189 -3.88 -33.26 -21.06
C ASN A 189 -3.64 -34.68 -21.65
N PRO A 190 -3.69 -35.76 -20.83
CA PRO A 190 -3.31 -37.08 -21.26
C PRO A 190 -4.26 -37.67 -22.33
N SER A 191 -5.45 -37.15 -22.49
CA SER A 191 -6.39 -37.56 -23.53
C SER A 191 -6.10 -36.94 -24.90
N LEU A 192 -5.30 -35.86 -24.94
CA LEU A 192 -4.98 -35.14 -26.18
C LEU A 192 -3.51 -35.19 -26.55
N VAL A 193 -2.64 -35.32 -25.57
CA VAL A 193 -1.18 -35.30 -25.76
C VAL A 193 -0.53 -36.34 -24.87
N GLY A 194 0.19 -37.27 -25.48
CA GLY A 194 0.94 -38.35 -24.78
C GLY A 194 2.29 -37.89 -24.15
N ALA A 195 2.34 -36.65 -23.63
CA ALA A 195 3.55 -36.07 -23.06
C ALA A 195 3.56 -36.14 -21.52
N ALA A 196 4.77 -36.27 -20.93
CA ALA A 196 4.95 -36.25 -19.50
C ALA A 196 4.84 -34.83 -18.92
N PRO A 197 4.42 -34.69 -17.65
CA PRO A 197 4.48 -33.41 -16.94
C PRO A 197 5.90 -32.81 -16.93
N THR A 198 6.00 -31.49 -17.07
CA THR A 198 7.30 -30.81 -17.05
C THR A 198 7.37 -29.94 -15.81
N ASP A 199 8.37 -30.17 -14.96
CA ASP A 199 8.74 -29.34 -13.83
C ASP A 199 9.99 -28.54 -14.19
N ALA A 200 9.96 -27.22 -13.99
CA ALA A 200 11.06 -26.33 -14.34
C ALA A 200 11.23 -25.22 -13.30
N GLN A 201 12.46 -24.73 -13.19
CA GLN A 201 12.70 -23.48 -12.48
C GLN A 201 12.18 -22.32 -13.33
N LEU A 202 11.66 -21.29 -12.67
CA LEU A 202 11.06 -20.14 -13.30
C LEU A 202 11.81 -18.88 -12.89
N ALA A 203 12.25 -18.08 -13.86
CA ALA A 203 12.60 -16.69 -13.66
C ALA A 203 11.48 -15.81 -14.20
N ASN A 204 11.21 -14.72 -13.50
CA ASN A 204 10.18 -13.75 -13.87
C ASN A 204 10.74 -12.35 -13.83
N ALA A 205 10.39 -11.54 -14.83
CA ALA A 205 10.56 -10.09 -14.82
C ALA A 205 9.25 -9.45 -15.27
N SER A 206 8.78 -8.43 -14.58
CA SER A 206 7.56 -7.73 -14.99
C SER A 206 7.65 -6.23 -14.76
N PHE A 207 6.85 -5.50 -15.54
CA PHE A 207 6.60 -4.10 -15.36
C PHE A 207 5.10 -3.84 -15.46
N GLY A 208 4.63 -2.81 -14.78
CA GLY A 208 3.21 -2.51 -14.78
C GLY A 208 2.91 -1.17 -14.13
N VAL A 209 1.62 -0.93 -13.96
CA VAL A 209 1.09 0.29 -13.36
C VAL A 209 0.07 -0.08 -12.30
N ARG A 210 0.14 0.62 -11.18
CA ARG A 210 -0.87 0.62 -10.12
C ARG A 210 -1.65 1.92 -10.18
N TYR A 211 -2.96 1.84 -10.06
CA TYR A 211 -3.84 2.98 -9.95
C TYR A 211 -4.62 2.90 -8.65
N TYR A 212 -4.37 3.83 -7.75
CA TYR A 212 -4.99 3.90 -6.43
C TYR A 212 -6.40 4.49 -6.55
N LEU A 213 -7.43 3.62 -6.48
CA LEU A 213 -8.84 4.01 -6.58
C LEU A 213 -9.32 4.67 -5.29
N THR A 214 -9.09 3.99 -4.18
CA THR A 214 -9.53 4.38 -2.85
C THR A 214 -8.45 4.02 -1.82
N GLU A 215 -8.68 4.33 -0.55
CA GLU A 215 -7.80 3.98 0.58
C GLU A 215 -7.48 2.48 0.70
N ARG A 216 -8.28 1.61 0.08
CA ARG A 216 -8.14 0.16 0.21
C ARG A 216 -7.99 -0.58 -1.10
N PHE A 217 -8.43 0.01 -2.22
CA PHE A 217 -8.50 -0.66 -3.50
C PHE A 217 -7.53 -0.06 -4.51
N VAL A 218 -6.79 -0.93 -5.17
CA VAL A 218 -5.83 -0.58 -6.22
C VAL A 218 -6.11 -1.45 -7.43
N LEU A 219 -6.23 -0.80 -8.59
CA LEU A 219 -6.15 -1.49 -9.88
C LEU A 219 -4.70 -1.70 -10.23
N ARG A 220 -4.38 -2.88 -10.75
CA ARG A 220 -3.05 -3.24 -11.22
C ARG A 220 -3.14 -3.81 -12.61
N SER A 221 -2.25 -3.36 -13.49
CA SER A 221 -2.03 -3.97 -14.80
C SER A 221 -0.55 -4.21 -14.97
N ASP A 222 -0.16 -5.40 -15.43
CA ASP A 222 1.24 -5.75 -15.62
C ASP A 222 1.47 -6.59 -16.88
N TYR A 223 2.64 -6.39 -17.43
CA TYR A 223 3.23 -7.19 -18.49
C TYR A 223 4.41 -7.97 -17.89
N SER A 224 4.37 -9.29 -18.04
CA SER A 224 5.33 -10.19 -17.41
C SER A 224 6.04 -11.06 -18.45
N PHE A 225 7.35 -11.19 -18.27
CA PHE A 225 8.21 -12.14 -18.98
C PHE A 225 8.53 -13.31 -18.04
N TYR A 226 8.32 -14.50 -18.52
CA TYR A 226 8.60 -15.72 -17.80
C TYR A 226 9.59 -16.56 -18.58
N THR A 227 10.64 -17.02 -17.92
CA THR A 227 11.62 -17.95 -18.49
C THR A 227 11.63 -19.21 -17.66
N ALA A 228 11.16 -20.31 -18.24
CA ALA A 228 11.18 -21.64 -17.62
C ALA A 228 12.42 -22.41 -18.09
N PHE A 229 13.26 -22.84 -17.16
CA PHE A 229 14.49 -23.61 -17.41
C PHE A 229 14.15 -25.09 -17.35
N VAL A 230 13.88 -25.69 -18.51
CA VAL A 230 13.41 -27.10 -18.62
C VAL A 230 14.57 -28.09 -18.58
N ALA A 231 15.74 -27.69 -19.07
CA ALA A 231 16.98 -28.47 -19.04
C ALA A 231 18.18 -27.53 -19.03
N ASP A 232 19.39 -28.05 -18.75
CA ASP A 232 20.63 -27.27 -18.66
C ASP A 232 20.92 -26.39 -19.89
N THR A 233 20.42 -26.80 -21.05
CA THR A 233 20.63 -26.07 -22.32
C THR A 233 19.34 -25.56 -22.97
N ARG A 234 18.18 -25.73 -22.32
CA ARG A 234 16.87 -25.38 -22.92
C ARG A 234 16.01 -24.56 -21.98
N SER A 235 15.69 -23.35 -22.42
CA SER A 235 14.72 -22.49 -21.77
C SER A 235 13.51 -22.26 -22.68
N LEU A 236 12.35 -22.03 -22.05
CA LEU A 236 11.12 -21.65 -22.72
C LEU A 236 10.71 -20.27 -22.22
N GLU A 237 10.45 -19.36 -23.15
CA GLU A 237 10.04 -17.99 -22.84
C GLU A 237 8.54 -17.83 -23.07
N TYR A 238 7.90 -17.17 -22.10
CA TYR A 238 6.50 -16.86 -22.15
C TYR A 238 6.27 -15.39 -21.81
N ARG A 239 5.18 -14.85 -22.33
CA ARG A 239 4.74 -13.48 -22.06
C ARG A 239 3.32 -13.53 -21.55
N ALA A 240 3.03 -12.67 -20.58
CA ALA A 240 1.69 -12.55 -20.04
C ALA A 240 1.31 -11.08 -19.86
N VAL A 241 0.03 -10.80 -20.06
CA VAL A 241 -0.61 -9.53 -19.75
C VAL A 241 -1.70 -9.81 -18.75
N THR A 242 -1.68 -9.13 -17.62
CA THR A 242 -2.73 -9.28 -16.60
C THR A 242 -3.26 -7.94 -16.14
N ALA A 243 -4.54 -7.93 -15.78
CA ALA A 243 -5.17 -6.82 -15.10
C ALA A 243 -5.98 -7.35 -13.91
N GLY A 244 -5.99 -6.64 -12.82
CA GLY A 244 -6.63 -7.10 -11.60
C GLY A 244 -6.83 -6.01 -10.56
N ILE A 245 -7.34 -6.45 -9.43
CA ILE A 245 -7.62 -5.60 -8.28
C ILE A 245 -6.92 -6.16 -7.04
N SER A 246 -6.48 -5.28 -6.19
CA SER A 246 -5.90 -5.62 -4.89
C SER A 246 -6.42 -4.71 -3.80
N PHE A 247 -6.30 -5.17 -2.58
CA PHE A 247 -6.69 -4.45 -1.39
C PHE A 247 -5.64 -4.56 -0.30
N PHE A 248 -5.59 -3.53 0.54
CA PHE A 248 -4.66 -3.40 1.66
C PHE A 248 -5.32 -3.74 2.98
N PHE A 249 -4.51 -4.36 3.84
CA PHE A 249 -4.85 -4.68 5.22
C PHE A 249 -3.98 -3.89 6.18
#